data_61908e94dc8c9b5cfb9f46c55358637e
#
_entry.id   61908e94dc8c9b5cfb9f46c55358637e
#
_cell.length_a   1.000
_cell.length_b   1.000
_cell.length_c   1.000
_cell.angle_alpha   90.00
_cell.angle_beta   90.00
_cell.angle_gamma   90.00
#
_symmetry.space_group_name_H-M   'P 1'
#
loop_
_entity.id
_entity.type
_entity.pdbx_description
1 polymer ?
#
loop_
_entity_poly.entity_id
_entity_poly.type
_entity_poly.pdbx_seq_one_letter_code
_entity_poly.pdbx_strand_id
1 'polypeptide(L)'
;ETAKVLIQKIQDAVGNEVTVTALADSPLKIASVTDGANRVTTLHYTDGRCDRIQTPWQDAENCVRFKYENGALVKIRHEDNRASEYVYNEEIGYHLLKKAYGADGAFVEYAYTNTGKNRVDGLPHCITHATVTGMKNDETLTAANVSYTYGNHMALVKDEISGKTLRYHFNDDGNQVSVDDELGYAMYTRYDRTDDNANAPINHATER
;
A
#
# COMPACT_ATOMS: atom_id res chain seq x y z
N GLU A 1 12.10 23.80 9.90
CA GLU A 1 11.16 23.37 8.82
C GLU A 1 11.95 22.55 7.80
N THR A 2 11.50 21.32 7.53
CA THR A 2 12.10 20.48 6.49
C THR A 2 11.64 21.02 5.13
N ALA A 3 12.58 21.40 4.26
CA ALA A 3 12.26 21.87 2.92
C ALA A 3 11.60 20.72 2.13
N LYS A 4 10.40 20.96 1.59
CA LYS A 4 9.73 20.04 0.67
C LYS A 4 10.10 20.42 -0.75
N VAL A 5 10.54 19.47 -1.55
CA VAL A 5 10.95 19.68 -2.94
C VAL A 5 10.21 18.72 -3.87
N LEU A 6 9.93 19.17 -5.10
CA LEU A 6 9.41 18.34 -6.18
C LEU A 6 10.54 18.08 -7.19
N ILE A 7 10.69 16.82 -7.62
CA ILE A 7 11.58 16.49 -8.75
C ILE A 7 11.04 17.18 -10.00
N GLN A 8 11.89 17.94 -10.69
CA GLN A 8 11.52 18.63 -11.92
C GLN A 8 11.99 17.89 -13.18
N LYS A 9 13.05 17.09 -13.05
CA LYS A 9 13.70 16.44 -14.18
C LYS A 9 14.38 15.14 -13.74
N ILE A 10 14.25 14.11 -14.57
CA ILE A 10 15.00 12.86 -14.48
C ILE A 10 15.66 12.62 -15.84
N GLN A 11 16.96 12.34 -15.86
CA GLN A 11 17.70 12.08 -17.10
C GLN A 11 18.52 10.80 -16.94
N ASP A 12 18.50 9.94 -17.96
CA ASP A 12 19.34 8.75 -18.01
C ASP A 12 20.75 9.05 -18.56
N ALA A 13 21.62 8.03 -18.54
CA ALA A 13 23.01 8.16 -18.98
C ALA A 13 23.17 8.43 -20.49
N VAL A 14 22.13 8.21 -21.30
CA VAL A 14 22.14 8.42 -22.75
C VAL A 14 21.37 9.67 -23.16
N GLY A 15 20.90 10.45 -22.21
CA GLY A 15 20.29 11.75 -22.42
C GLY A 15 18.77 11.75 -22.59
N ASN A 16 18.08 10.61 -22.43
CA ASN A 16 16.61 10.63 -22.38
C ASN A 16 16.14 11.35 -21.12
N GLU A 17 15.13 12.18 -21.29
CA GLU A 17 14.67 13.09 -20.25
C GLU A 17 13.18 12.91 -19.96
N VAL A 18 12.83 12.94 -18.68
CA VAL A 18 11.45 13.08 -18.18
C VAL A 18 11.37 14.39 -17.42
N THR A 19 10.45 15.27 -17.83
CA THR A 19 10.20 16.55 -17.15
C THR A 19 8.92 16.49 -16.36
N VAL A 20 8.96 16.98 -15.12
CA VAL A 20 7.82 17.09 -14.22
C VAL A 20 7.47 18.56 -14.05
N THR A 21 6.24 18.94 -14.41
CA THR A 21 5.73 20.30 -14.24
C THR A 21 4.81 20.36 -13.03
N ALA A 22 5.06 21.32 -12.14
CA ALA A 22 4.21 21.56 -10.97
C ALA A 22 2.97 22.37 -11.34
N LEU A 23 1.92 22.24 -10.50
CA LEU A 23 0.78 23.17 -10.54
C LEU A 23 1.21 24.58 -10.13
N ALA A 24 0.76 25.61 -10.87
CA ALA A 24 1.12 27.00 -10.62
C ALA A 24 0.76 27.45 -9.17
N ASP A 25 -0.42 27.07 -8.69
CA ASP A 25 -0.92 27.45 -7.37
C ASP A 25 -0.57 26.45 -6.26
N SER A 26 0.13 25.38 -6.58
CA SER A 26 0.51 24.30 -5.65
C SER A 26 1.81 23.65 -6.08
N PRO A 27 2.97 24.25 -5.82
CA PRO A 27 4.27 23.83 -6.38
C PRO A 27 4.76 22.47 -5.92
N LEU A 28 4.08 21.82 -4.97
CA LEU A 28 4.33 20.44 -4.54
C LEU A 28 3.38 19.41 -5.18
N LYS A 29 2.48 19.85 -6.07
CA LYS A 29 1.59 18.97 -6.83
C LYS A 29 2.02 18.94 -8.29
N ILE A 30 2.03 17.74 -8.87
CA ILE A 30 2.39 17.53 -10.28
C ILE A 30 1.20 17.92 -11.16
N ALA A 31 1.40 18.85 -12.10
CA ALA A 31 0.44 19.17 -13.15
C ALA A 31 0.57 18.20 -14.33
N SER A 32 1.81 17.93 -14.75
CA SER A 32 2.06 17.04 -15.87
C SER A 32 3.44 16.38 -15.78
N VAL A 33 3.56 15.25 -16.49
CA VAL A 33 4.83 14.56 -16.73
C VAL A 33 4.99 14.42 -18.23
N THR A 34 6.13 14.91 -18.75
CA THR A 34 6.48 14.84 -20.19
C THR A 34 7.66 13.88 -20.34
N ASP A 35 7.52 12.88 -21.18
CA ASP A 35 8.61 11.92 -21.47
C ASP A 35 9.53 12.39 -22.59
N GLY A 36 10.61 11.63 -22.83
CA GLY A 36 11.61 11.94 -23.85
C GLY A 36 11.10 11.96 -25.31
N ALA A 37 9.89 11.48 -25.56
CA ALA A 37 9.20 11.56 -26.85
C ALA A 37 8.18 12.72 -26.90
N ASN A 38 8.23 13.65 -25.94
CA ASN A 38 7.30 14.77 -25.78
C ASN A 38 5.83 14.34 -25.57
N ARG A 39 5.59 13.15 -25.04
CA ARG A 39 4.26 12.69 -24.67
C ARG A 39 3.92 13.19 -23.27
N VAL A 40 2.76 13.81 -23.12
CA VAL A 40 2.37 14.49 -21.89
C VAL A 40 1.28 13.69 -21.18
N THR A 41 1.56 13.26 -19.96
CA THR A 41 0.55 12.74 -19.01
C THR A 41 0.14 13.88 -18.10
N THR A 42 -1.15 14.17 -17.99
CA THR A 42 -1.70 15.28 -17.20
C THR A 42 -2.43 14.75 -15.96
N LEU A 43 -2.22 15.42 -14.84
CA LEU A 43 -2.92 15.16 -13.58
C LEU A 43 -3.91 16.30 -13.32
N HIS A 44 -5.14 15.95 -13.02
CA HIS A 44 -6.21 16.90 -12.68
C HIS A 44 -6.57 16.79 -11.21
N TYR A 45 -7.02 17.89 -10.63
CA TYR A 45 -7.30 17.98 -9.20
C TYR A 45 -8.66 18.65 -8.95
N THR A 46 -9.42 18.10 -8.02
CA THR A 46 -10.64 18.67 -7.47
C THR A 46 -10.54 18.68 -5.94
N ASP A 47 -10.86 19.79 -5.29
CA ASP A 47 -10.77 19.96 -3.85
C ASP A 47 -9.40 19.58 -3.26
N GLY A 48 -8.36 19.88 -4.01
CA GLY A 48 -6.97 19.63 -3.61
C GLY A 48 -6.49 18.19 -3.75
N ARG A 49 -7.31 17.24 -4.26
CA ARG A 49 -6.98 15.84 -4.51
C ARG A 49 -6.93 15.54 -5.99
N CYS A 50 -5.99 14.66 -6.40
CA CYS A 50 -5.96 14.18 -7.78
C CYS A 50 -7.22 13.36 -8.05
N ASP A 51 -8.05 13.80 -8.99
CA ASP A 51 -9.28 13.13 -9.38
C ASP A 51 -9.17 12.40 -10.71
N ARG A 52 -8.12 12.70 -11.52
CA ARG A 52 -7.95 12.10 -12.83
C ARG A 52 -6.48 12.14 -13.28
N ILE A 53 -6.04 11.06 -13.91
CA ILE A 53 -4.77 10.98 -14.65
C ILE A 53 -5.11 10.64 -16.10
N GLN A 54 -4.63 11.48 -17.04
CA GLN A 54 -4.89 11.37 -18.47
C GLN A 54 -3.58 11.23 -19.23
N THR A 55 -3.40 10.13 -19.95
CA THR A 55 -2.26 9.92 -20.84
C THR A 55 -2.49 10.59 -22.21
N PRO A 56 -1.47 10.76 -23.07
CA PRO A 56 -1.58 11.48 -24.35
C PRO A 56 -2.59 10.91 -25.35
N TRP A 57 -2.92 9.63 -25.21
CA TRP A 57 -3.86 8.91 -26.11
C TRP A 57 -5.22 8.67 -25.49
N GLN A 58 -5.48 9.25 -24.33
CA GLN A 58 -6.76 9.16 -23.64
C GLN A 58 -7.53 10.47 -23.74
N ASP A 59 -8.85 10.39 -23.79
CA ASP A 59 -9.72 11.54 -23.61
C ASP A 59 -10.14 11.69 -22.15
N ALA A 60 -10.91 12.73 -21.86
CA ALA A 60 -11.35 13.01 -20.49
C ALA A 60 -12.33 11.95 -19.92
N GLU A 61 -12.94 11.13 -20.75
CA GLU A 61 -13.90 10.11 -20.31
C GLU A 61 -13.24 8.75 -20.14
N ASN A 62 -12.25 8.43 -20.97
CA ASN A 62 -11.56 7.15 -21.03
C ASN A 62 -10.16 7.22 -20.38
N CYS A 63 -10.06 7.76 -19.19
CA CYS A 63 -8.83 7.88 -18.42
C CYS A 63 -9.02 7.34 -16.99
N VAL A 64 -7.93 7.20 -16.23
CA VAL A 64 -8.01 6.78 -14.83
C VAL A 64 -8.62 7.90 -13.99
N ARG A 65 -9.67 7.57 -13.23
CA ARG A 65 -10.36 8.50 -12.33
C ARG A 65 -10.40 7.98 -10.91
N PHE A 66 -10.30 8.90 -9.98
CA PHE A 66 -10.31 8.65 -8.54
C PHE A 66 -11.55 9.29 -7.91
N LYS A 67 -12.27 8.54 -7.10
CA LYS A 67 -13.39 9.05 -6.30
C LYS A 67 -13.04 9.01 -4.82
N TYR A 68 -13.30 10.12 -4.14
CA TYR A 68 -13.08 10.25 -2.70
C TYR A 68 -14.41 10.51 -2.00
N GLU A 69 -14.60 9.91 -0.82
CA GLU A 69 -15.71 10.18 0.10
C GLU A 69 -15.15 10.31 1.51
N ASN A 70 -15.61 11.28 2.28
CA ASN A 70 -15.15 11.55 3.66
C ASN A 70 -13.63 11.59 3.82
N GLY A 71 -12.92 12.03 2.79
CA GLY A 71 -11.46 12.12 2.81
C GLY A 71 -10.73 10.85 2.37
N ALA A 72 -11.39 9.72 2.22
CA ALA A 72 -10.83 8.44 1.77
C ALA A 72 -11.04 8.20 0.27
N LEU A 73 -10.09 7.51 -0.37
CA LEU A 73 -10.23 7.02 -1.74
C LEU A 73 -11.16 5.80 -1.74
N VAL A 74 -12.35 5.92 -2.36
CA VAL A 74 -13.34 4.82 -2.37
C VAL A 74 -13.44 4.09 -3.71
N LYS A 75 -12.95 4.70 -4.81
CA LYS A 75 -13.02 4.06 -6.12
C LYS A 75 -11.92 4.57 -7.05
N ILE A 76 -11.35 3.64 -7.81
CA ILE A 76 -10.52 3.92 -8.99
C ILE A 76 -11.24 3.34 -10.19
N ARG A 77 -11.63 4.19 -11.14
CA ARG A 77 -12.14 3.75 -12.43
C ARG A 77 -10.99 3.70 -13.43
N HIS A 78 -10.80 2.56 -14.04
CA HIS A 78 -9.79 2.34 -15.07
C HIS A 78 -10.29 2.81 -16.45
N GLU A 79 -9.39 2.92 -17.42
CA GLU A 79 -9.68 3.36 -18.79
C GLU A 79 -10.69 2.45 -19.52
N ASP A 80 -10.72 1.17 -19.18
CA ASP A 80 -11.64 0.16 -19.73
C ASP A 80 -13.00 0.10 -18.99
N ASN A 81 -13.31 1.12 -18.19
CA ASN A 81 -14.50 1.26 -17.35
C ASN A 81 -14.63 0.23 -16.20
N ARG A 82 -13.69 -0.70 -16.03
CA ARG A 82 -13.62 -1.51 -14.82
C ARG A 82 -13.24 -0.64 -13.64
N ALA A 83 -13.57 -1.09 -12.44
CA ALA A 83 -13.27 -0.32 -11.25
C ALA A 83 -12.72 -1.18 -10.13
N SER A 84 -11.77 -0.60 -9.37
CA SER A 84 -11.38 -1.07 -8.05
C SER A 84 -12.13 -0.23 -7.00
N GLU A 85 -12.65 -0.87 -5.95
CA GLU A 85 -13.45 -0.20 -4.92
C GLU A 85 -12.92 -0.51 -3.53
N TYR A 86 -13.00 0.47 -2.63
CA TYR A 86 -12.46 0.40 -1.28
C TYR A 86 -13.54 0.75 -0.26
N VAL A 87 -13.69 -0.11 0.74
CA VAL A 87 -14.61 0.07 1.86
C VAL A 87 -13.80 0.23 3.13
N TYR A 88 -14.12 1.24 3.92
CA TYR A 88 -13.43 1.54 5.17
C TYR A 88 -14.33 1.29 6.37
N ASN A 89 -13.71 1.05 7.53
CA ASN A 89 -14.41 0.95 8.79
C ASN A 89 -14.66 2.36 9.33
N GLU A 90 -15.91 2.81 9.30
CA GLU A 90 -16.30 4.15 9.75
C GLU A 90 -16.50 4.27 11.27
N GLU A 91 -16.66 3.15 11.97
CA GLU A 91 -16.98 3.15 13.41
C GLU A 91 -15.87 3.69 14.31
N ILE A 92 -14.64 3.76 13.80
CA ILE A 92 -13.46 4.06 14.61
C ILE A 92 -12.81 5.43 14.31
N GLY A 93 -13.42 6.23 13.44
CA GLY A 93 -12.91 7.56 13.09
C GLY A 93 -11.56 7.56 12.36
N TYR A 94 -11.03 6.39 11.99
CA TYR A 94 -9.86 6.19 11.17
C TYR A 94 -10.26 5.52 9.85
N HIS A 95 -9.56 5.83 8.78
CA HIS A 95 -9.78 5.19 7.49
C HIS A 95 -9.08 3.81 7.43
N LEU A 96 -9.48 2.87 8.29
CA LEU A 96 -9.00 1.49 8.21
C LEU A 96 -9.71 0.78 7.06
N LEU A 97 -8.92 0.27 6.12
CA LEU A 97 -9.43 -0.45 4.96
C LEU A 97 -10.07 -1.76 5.40
N LYS A 98 -11.40 -1.87 5.27
CA LYS A 98 -12.15 -3.08 5.59
C LYS A 98 -12.19 -4.06 4.42
N LYS A 99 -12.33 -3.54 3.20
CA LYS A 99 -12.46 -4.37 2.01
C LYS A 99 -11.91 -3.65 0.77
N ALA A 100 -11.20 -4.38 -0.06
CA ALA A 100 -10.72 -3.91 -1.35
C ALA A 100 -11.17 -4.85 -2.46
N TYR A 101 -11.91 -4.31 -3.43
CA TYR A 101 -12.33 -5.03 -4.62
C TYR A 101 -11.39 -4.73 -5.78
N GLY A 102 -10.94 -5.79 -6.47
CA GLY A 102 -10.26 -5.69 -7.74
C GLY A 102 -11.22 -5.41 -8.89
N ALA A 103 -10.68 -4.98 -10.02
CA ALA A 103 -11.45 -4.71 -11.23
C ALA A 103 -12.09 -5.97 -11.84
N ASP A 104 -11.69 -7.15 -11.42
CA ASP A 104 -12.21 -8.47 -11.81
C ASP A 104 -13.29 -9.01 -10.86
N GLY A 105 -13.65 -8.24 -9.82
CA GLY A 105 -14.63 -8.64 -8.81
C GLY A 105 -14.04 -9.46 -7.65
N ALA A 106 -12.79 -9.90 -7.73
CA ALA A 106 -12.11 -10.49 -6.58
C ALA A 106 -11.94 -9.43 -5.47
N PHE A 107 -11.87 -9.86 -4.23
CA PHE A 107 -11.69 -8.91 -3.12
C PHE A 107 -10.85 -9.47 -1.99
N VAL A 108 -10.27 -8.57 -1.22
CA VAL A 108 -9.62 -8.86 0.06
C VAL A 108 -10.43 -8.18 1.16
N GLU A 109 -10.69 -8.91 2.24
CA GLU A 109 -11.35 -8.39 3.43
C GLU A 109 -10.41 -8.48 4.62
N TYR A 110 -10.37 -7.41 5.44
CA TYR A 110 -9.48 -7.28 6.59
C TYR A 110 -10.28 -7.13 7.88
N ALA A 111 -9.81 -7.80 8.94
CA ALA A 111 -10.21 -7.54 10.32
C ALA A 111 -9.02 -6.98 11.12
N TYR A 112 -9.32 -6.19 12.14
CA TYR A 112 -8.30 -5.48 12.93
C TYR A 112 -8.52 -5.68 14.42
N THR A 113 -7.43 -5.54 15.21
CA THR A 113 -7.50 -5.38 16.66
C THR A 113 -8.11 -4.02 17.03
N ASN A 114 -8.50 -3.89 18.29
CA ASN A 114 -8.90 -2.62 18.89
C ASN A 114 -9.99 -1.87 18.11
N THR A 115 -10.96 -2.60 17.58
CA THR A 115 -12.13 -2.06 16.88
C THR A 115 -13.42 -2.35 17.64
N GLY A 116 -14.49 -1.59 17.34
CA GLY A 116 -15.81 -1.77 17.97
C GLY A 116 -15.96 -1.06 19.31
N LYS A 117 -16.97 -1.49 20.09
CA LYS A 117 -17.42 -0.80 21.32
C LYS A 117 -16.41 -0.81 22.48
N ASN A 118 -15.50 -1.77 22.48
CA ASN A 118 -14.46 -1.91 23.52
C ASN A 118 -13.11 -1.34 23.09
N ARG A 119 -13.11 -0.46 22.14
CA ARG A 119 -11.91 0.23 21.66
C ARG A 119 -11.22 1.01 22.77
N VAL A 120 -9.89 0.94 22.83
CA VAL A 120 -9.04 1.74 23.71
C VAL A 120 -8.27 2.74 22.84
N ASP A 121 -8.44 4.04 23.09
CA ASP A 121 -7.76 5.09 22.34
C ASP A 121 -6.25 5.04 22.59
N GLY A 122 -5.48 5.30 21.52
CA GLY A 122 -4.01 5.28 21.54
C GLY A 122 -3.40 3.88 21.35
N LEU A 123 -4.17 2.80 21.32
CA LEU A 123 -3.65 1.49 20.94
C LEU A 123 -3.65 1.30 19.41
N PRO A 124 -2.66 0.61 18.86
CA PRO A 124 -2.57 0.38 17.42
C PRO A 124 -3.68 -0.53 16.92
N HIS A 125 -4.06 -0.33 15.67
CA HIS A 125 -4.96 -1.20 14.92
C HIS A 125 -4.11 -2.12 14.03
N CYS A 126 -3.91 -3.37 14.47
CA CYS A 126 -3.17 -4.37 13.70
C CYS A 126 -4.16 -5.30 12.98
N ILE A 127 -3.82 -5.76 11.80
CA ILE A 127 -4.60 -6.73 11.04
C ILE A 127 -4.62 -8.05 11.82
N THR A 128 -5.80 -8.61 12.09
CA THR A 128 -5.96 -9.94 12.71
C THR A 128 -6.30 -11.02 11.69
N HIS A 129 -7.00 -10.65 10.62
CA HIS A 129 -7.34 -11.56 9.52
C HIS A 129 -7.28 -10.83 8.18
N ALA A 130 -6.88 -11.58 7.15
CA ALA A 130 -7.01 -11.19 5.76
C ALA A 130 -7.59 -12.39 4.99
N THR A 131 -8.75 -12.18 4.34
CA THR A 131 -9.40 -13.19 3.51
C THR A 131 -9.43 -12.72 2.07
N VAL A 132 -8.87 -13.52 1.15
CA VAL A 132 -8.90 -13.27 -0.29
C VAL A 132 -10.01 -14.13 -0.90
N THR A 133 -10.97 -13.46 -1.56
CA THR A 133 -12.06 -14.12 -2.28
C THR A 133 -11.91 -13.84 -3.76
N GLY A 134 -11.71 -14.90 -4.53
CA GLY A 134 -11.70 -14.86 -5.99
C GLY A 134 -13.10 -15.12 -6.58
N MET A 135 -13.23 -14.85 -7.87
CA MET A 135 -14.41 -15.19 -8.66
C MET A 135 -14.05 -16.27 -9.68
N LYS A 136 -14.86 -17.34 -9.75
CA LYS A 136 -14.70 -18.38 -10.74
C LYS A 136 -16.10 -18.83 -11.22
N ASN A 137 -16.38 -18.66 -12.50
CA ASN A 137 -17.70 -18.99 -13.10
C ASN A 137 -18.87 -18.37 -12.34
N ASP A 138 -18.76 -17.08 -11.97
CA ASP A 138 -19.74 -16.31 -11.16
C ASP A 138 -19.95 -16.82 -9.72
N GLU A 139 -19.14 -17.76 -9.28
CA GLU A 139 -19.12 -18.25 -7.90
C GLU A 139 -17.93 -17.66 -7.13
N THR A 140 -18.16 -17.33 -5.86
CA THR A 140 -17.10 -16.88 -4.96
C THR A 140 -16.31 -18.07 -4.42
N LEU A 141 -14.98 -17.96 -4.43
CA LEU A 141 -14.07 -18.95 -3.88
C LEU A 141 -13.09 -18.29 -2.94
N THR A 142 -12.97 -18.79 -1.70
CA THR A 142 -11.92 -18.34 -0.79
C THR A 142 -10.56 -18.84 -1.29
N ALA A 143 -9.76 -17.94 -1.81
CA ALA A 143 -8.44 -18.24 -2.37
C ALA A 143 -7.33 -18.24 -1.30
N ALA A 144 -7.46 -17.42 -0.25
CA ALA A 144 -6.60 -17.41 0.92
C ALA A 144 -7.38 -16.93 2.15
N ASN A 145 -7.04 -17.46 3.31
CA ASN A 145 -7.55 -17.01 4.60
C ASN A 145 -6.41 -17.08 5.62
N VAL A 146 -5.96 -15.93 6.08
CA VAL A 146 -4.76 -15.81 6.92
C VAL A 146 -5.12 -15.09 8.21
N SER A 147 -4.72 -15.67 9.34
CA SER A 147 -4.83 -15.03 10.64
C SER A 147 -3.46 -14.58 11.16
N TYR A 148 -3.47 -13.49 11.93
CA TYR A 148 -2.28 -12.87 12.51
C TYR A 148 -2.43 -12.76 14.01
N THR A 149 -1.43 -13.20 14.76
CA THR A 149 -1.32 -13.01 16.21
C THR A 149 0.00 -12.34 16.53
N TYR A 150 -0.03 -11.28 17.32
CA TYR A 150 1.14 -10.49 17.65
C TYR A 150 1.58 -10.71 19.10
N GLY A 151 2.88 -10.86 19.29
CA GLY A 151 3.55 -10.92 20.59
C GLY A 151 4.68 -9.89 20.67
N ASN A 152 5.44 -9.95 21.75
CA ASN A 152 6.64 -9.13 21.87
C ASN A 152 7.68 -9.60 20.86
N HIS A 153 8.07 -8.71 19.91
CA HIS A 153 9.05 -8.99 18.85
C HIS A 153 8.71 -10.21 17.99
N MET A 154 7.42 -10.57 17.87
CA MET A 154 6.97 -11.75 17.15
C MET A 154 5.61 -11.53 16.50
N ALA A 155 5.42 -12.13 15.32
CA ALA A 155 4.10 -12.31 14.71
C ALA A 155 3.94 -13.77 14.25
N LEU A 156 2.80 -14.37 14.60
CA LEU A 156 2.37 -15.64 14.04
C LEU A 156 1.45 -15.34 12.85
N VAL A 157 1.72 -16.02 11.74
CA VAL A 157 0.91 -15.95 10.53
C VAL A 157 0.43 -17.36 10.22
N LYS A 158 -0.87 -17.60 10.31
CA LYS A 158 -1.47 -18.91 10.07
C LYS A 158 -2.33 -18.86 8.81
N ASP A 159 -2.07 -19.76 7.90
CA ASP A 159 -2.98 -20.06 6.79
C ASP A 159 -4.09 -20.98 7.30
N GLU A 160 -5.29 -20.45 7.40
CA GLU A 160 -6.47 -21.15 7.93
C GLU A 160 -6.98 -22.25 6.97
N ILE A 161 -6.58 -22.23 5.70
CA ILE A 161 -6.96 -23.26 4.72
C ILE A 161 -6.08 -24.48 4.87
N SER A 162 -4.76 -24.30 4.91
CA SER A 162 -3.79 -25.39 5.06
C SER A 162 -3.46 -25.76 6.50
N GLY A 163 -3.78 -24.87 7.45
CA GLY A 163 -3.41 -24.97 8.85
C GLY A 163 -1.96 -24.67 9.16
N LYS A 164 -1.13 -24.34 8.16
CA LYS A 164 0.30 -24.06 8.34
C LYS A 164 0.50 -22.73 9.05
N THR A 165 1.48 -22.70 9.95
CA THR A 165 1.86 -21.50 10.70
C THR A 165 3.30 -21.14 10.42
N LEU A 166 3.56 -19.84 10.19
CA LEU A 166 4.88 -19.24 10.16
C LEU A 166 5.03 -18.29 11.35
N ARG A 167 6.20 -18.30 11.96
CA ARG A 167 6.56 -17.45 13.07
C ARG A 167 7.65 -16.48 12.63
N TYR A 168 7.35 -15.19 12.68
CA TYR A 168 8.25 -14.10 12.33
C TYR A 168 8.81 -13.49 13.61
N HIS A 169 10.12 -13.34 13.70
CA HIS A 169 10.79 -12.69 14.81
C HIS A 169 11.43 -11.38 14.35
N PHE A 170 11.38 -10.39 15.22
CA PHE A 170 11.85 -9.04 14.95
C PHE A 170 12.85 -8.60 16.02
N ASN A 171 13.82 -7.76 15.65
CA ASN A 171 14.69 -7.09 16.62
C ASN A 171 13.99 -5.83 17.20
N ASP A 172 14.70 -5.13 18.11
CA ASP A 172 14.22 -3.90 18.77
C ASP A 172 13.90 -2.76 17.77
N ASP A 173 14.51 -2.78 16.59
CA ASP A 173 14.30 -1.80 15.52
C ASP A 173 13.11 -2.17 14.60
N GLY A 174 12.44 -3.31 14.86
CA GLY A 174 11.33 -3.80 14.06
C GLY A 174 11.73 -4.54 12.78
N ASN A 175 13.01 -4.86 12.60
CA ASN A 175 13.47 -5.63 11.44
C ASN A 175 13.27 -7.12 11.67
N GLN A 176 12.81 -7.85 10.64
CA GLN A 176 12.67 -9.29 10.68
C GLN A 176 14.04 -9.97 10.74
N VAL A 177 14.31 -10.70 11.82
CA VAL A 177 15.58 -11.42 12.05
C VAL A 177 15.49 -12.92 11.79
N SER A 178 14.30 -13.51 11.90
CA SER A 178 14.07 -14.88 11.48
C SER A 178 12.61 -15.15 11.10
N VAL A 179 12.43 -16.21 10.34
CA VAL A 179 11.14 -16.85 10.08
C VAL A 179 11.31 -18.35 10.28
N ASP A 180 10.43 -18.95 11.04
CA ASP A 180 10.41 -20.40 11.26
C ASP A 180 9.00 -20.99 11.08
N ASP A 181 8.93 -22.27 10.78
CA ASP A 181 7.68 -23.03 10.72
C ASP A 181 7.54 -24.00 11.91
N GLU A 182 6.40 -24.70 11.97
CA GLU A 182 6.10 -25.67 13.02
C GLU A 182 7.01 -26.93 12.96
N LEU A 183 7.69 -27.16 11.84
CA LEU A 183 8.61 -28.28 11.66
C LEU A 183 10.05 -27.96 12.05
N GLY A 184 10.32 -26.70 12.43
CA GLY A 184 11.62 -26.22 12.86
C GLY A 184 12.53 -25.76 11.72
N TYR A 185 12.01 -25.67 10.49
CA TYR A 185 12.75 -25.01 9.39
C TYR A 185 12.76 -23.50 9.65
N ALA A 186 13.96 -22.93 9.63
CA ALA A 186 14.12 -21.51 9.91
C ALA A 186 15.02 -20.84 8.88
N MET A 187 14.67 -19.61 8.53
CA MET A 187 15.49 -18.70 7.75
C MET A 187 15.89 -17.52 8.64
N TYR A 188 17.16 -17.14 8.61
CA TYR A 188 17.70 -16.05 9.42
C TYR A 188 18.17 -14.94 8.52
N THR A 189 17.96 -13.70 8.99
CA THR A 189 18.48 -12.49 8.35
C THR A 189 19.31 -11.70 9.37
N ARG A 190 20.55 -11.38 9.03
CA ARG A 190 21.41 -10.53 9.85
C ARG A 190 21.43 -9.12 9.27
N TYR A 191 21.38 -8.13 10.15
CA TYR A 191 21.50 -6.73 9.81
C TYR A 191 22.80 -6.18 10.39
N ASP A 192 23.58 -5.47 9.56
CA ASP A 192 24.74 -4.72 10.04
C ASP A 192 24.28 -3.47 10.77
N ARG A 193 24.70 -3.35 12.02
CA ARG A 193 24.65 -2.12 12.78
C ARG A 193 26.07 -1.61 12.92
N THR A 194 26.40 -0.54 12.24
CA THR A 194 27.62 0.21 12.55
C THR A 194 27.34 1.07 13.78
N ASP A 195 27.88 0.68 14.92
CA ASP A 195 27.56 1.22 16.24
C ASP A 195 27.95 2.69 16.48
N ASP A 196 28.60 3.34 15.53
CA ASP A 196 29.18 4.68 15.72
C ASP A 196 28.20 5.83 15.44
N ASN A 197 26.95 5.56 15.00
CA ASN A 197 25.96 6.60 14.78
C ASN A 197 24.54 6.10 15.10
N ALA A 198 24.06 6.42 16.29
CA ALA A 198 22.71 6.06 16.75
C ALA A 198 21.57 6.63 15.88
N ASN A 199 21.87 7.56 14.96
CA ASN A 199 20.94 8.18 14.04
C ASN A 199 21.09 7.72 12.59
N ALA A 200 21.98 6.78 12.28
CA ALA A 200 22.12 6.23 10.95
C ALA A 200 20.93 5.29 10.67
N PRO A 201 20.28 5.37 9.49
CA PRO A 201 19.29 4.39 9.10
C PRO A 201 19.98 3.04 8.98
N ILE A 202 19.63 2.17 9.88
CA ILE A 202 20.07 0.78 9.91
C ILE A 202 19.38 0.10 8.75
N ASN A 203 20.07 -0.82 8.04
CA ASN A 203 19.31 -1.94 7.48
C ASN A 203 19.72 -2.34 6.08
N HIS A 204 20.98 -2.66 5.98
CA HIS A 204 21.38 -3.59 4.94
C HIS A 204 21.39 -5.01 5.52
N ALA A 205 20.55 -5.90 4.98
CA ALA A 205 20.66 -7.33 5.28
C ALA A 205 22.01 -7.82 4.74
N THR A 206 22.86 -8.36 5.63
CA THR A 206 24.21 -8.83 5.29
C THR A 206 24.24 -10.32 4.99
N GLU A 207 23.27 -11.09 5.53
CA GLU A 207 23.14 -12.55 5.32
C GLU A 207 21.66 -12.93 5.25
N ARG A 208 21.36 -13.91 4.40
CA ARG A 208 20.04 -14.56 4.30
C ARG A 208 20.17 -16.05 4.50
#